data_4c36a23584bcab03f8808a6496e989f2
#
_entry.id   4c36a23584bcab03f8808a6496e989f2
#
_cell.length_a   1.000
_cell.length_b   1.000
_cell.length_c   1.000
_cell.angle_alpha   90.00
_cell.angle_beta   90.00
_cell.angle_gamma   90.00
#
_symmetry.space_group_name_H-M   'P 1'
#
loop_
_entity.id
_entity.type
_entity.pdbx_description
1 polymer ?
#
loop_
_entity_poly.entity_id
_entity_poly.type
_entity_poly.pdbx_seq_one_letter_code
_entity_poly.pdbx_strand_id
1 'polypeptide(L)'
;TNRDMRFMTGADFAQPISAVMTHENLVTAPVGTTLKQAQQILREHRIEKLPIVGKDGSLKGLITIKDIEKSVQYPNSARDDKGRLICGAAIGATKDVLDRVAALVESQVDVVVLDSAHGHSANVIRTVDMIKSKFPDLQVIAGNVATGAATEDLIKAGADAVKVGIGPGSICTTRIIAGIGVPQISAVMDCYEAADKYGIPIIA
;
A
#
# COMPACT_ATOMS: atom_id res chain seq x y z
N THR A 1 10.76 -4.53 -25.34
CA THR A 1 11.48 -4.88 -24.09
C THR A 1 12.94 -4.45 -24.19
N ASN A 2 13.68 -4.47 -23.07
CA ASN A 2 15.14 -4.21 -23.10
C ASN A 2 15.90 -5.15 -24.05
N ARG A 3 15.36 -6.34 -24.30
CA ARG A 3 15.94 -7.29 -25.25
C ARG A 3 15.87 -6.75 -26.69
N ASP A 4 14.75 -6.14 -27.05
CA ASP A 4 14.51 -5.58 -28.39
C ASP A 4 15.39 -4.34 -28.64
N MET A 5 15.72 -3.61 -27.58
CA MET A 5 16.49 -2.36 -27.62
C MET A 5 17.99 -2.52 -27.32
N ARG A 6 18.45 -3.75 -26.98
CA ARG A 6 19.81 -3.99 -26.44
C ARG A 6 20.94 -3.47 -27.33
N PHE A 7 20.75 -3.50 -28.63
CA PHE A 7 21.77 -3.14 -29.61
C PHE A 7 21.45 -1.84 -30.35
N MET A 8 20.41 -1.11 -29.92
CA MET A 8 20.04 0.18 -30.52
C MET A 8 21.08 1.25 -30.16
N THR A 9 21.38 2.08 -31.15
CA THR A 9 22.24 3.27 -31.04
C THR A 9 21.41 4.55 -31.01
N GLY A 10 22.04 5.72 -30.79
CA GLY A 10 21.34 6.99 -30.72
C GLY A 10 20.45 7.31 -31.96
N ALA A 11 20.87 6.90 -33.13
CA ALA A 11 20.10 7.08 -34.38
C ALA A 11 18.84 6.20 -34.42
N ASP A 12 18.89 5.01 -33.82
CA ASP A 12 17.78 4.06 -33.84
C ASP A 12 16.63 4.53 -32.92
N PHE A 13 16.90 5.34 -31.91
CA PHE A 13 15.87 5.90 -31.02
C PHE A 13 14.98 6.95 -31.70
N ALA A 14 15.35 7.44 -32.87
CA ALA A 14 14.50 8.33 -33.67
C ALA A 14 13.41 7.59 -34.47
N GLN A 15 13.48 6.26 -34.52
CA GLN A 15 12.51 5.43 -35.25
C GLN A 15 11.22 5.23 -34.42
N PRO A 16 10.07 5.00 -35.09
CA PRO A 16 8.86 4.64 -34.41
C PRO A 16 9.01 3.29 -33.69
N ILE A 17 8.34 3.13 -32.52
CA ILE A 17 8.39 1.89 -31.71
C ILE A 17 7.99 0.66 -32.54
N SER A 18 7.08 0.81 -33.51
CA SER A 18 6.63 -0.25 -34.43
C SER A 18 7.75 -0.87 -35.25
N ALA A 19 8.85 -0.16 -35.46
CA ALA A 19 10.00 -0.68 -36.23
C ALA A 19 10.83 -1.71 -35.43
N VAL A 20 10.73 -1.69 -34.11
CA VAL A 20 11.57 -2.51 -33.20
C VAL A 20 10.75 -3.42 -32.27
N MET A 21 9.46 -3.16 -32.09
CA MET A 21 8.61 -3.98 -31.22
C MET A 21 8.24 -5.31 -31.87
N THR A 22 8.14 -6.37 -31.07
CA THR A 22 7.47 -7.60 -31.50
C THR A 22 5.96 -7.35 -31.55
N HIS A 23 5.34 -7.50 -32.70
CA HIS A 23 3.91 -7.25 -32.93
C HIS A 23 3.19 -8.42 -33.60
N GLU A 24 3.93 -9.37 -34.15
CA GLU A 24 3.38 -10.58 -34.78
C GLU A 24 3.50 -11.78 -33.84
N ASN A 25 2.52 -12.69 -33.94
CA ASN A 25 2.50 -13.94 -33.15
C ASN A 25 2.68 -13.75 -31.64
N LEU A 26 2.12 -12.68 -31.09
CA LEU A 26 2.18 -12.43 -29.66
C LEU A 26 1.48 -13.55 -28.88
N VAL A 27 2.21 -14.14 -27.94
CA VAL A 27 1.64 -15.07 -26.97
C VAL A 27 0.89 -14.25 -25.92
N THR A 28 -0.43 -14.47 -25.83
CA THR A 28 -1.32 -13.75 -24.90
C THR A 28 -2.15 -14.76 -24.11
N ALA A 29 -2.77 -14.30 -23.02
CA ALA A 29 -3.72 -15.10 -22.26
C ALA A 29 -4.98 -14.28 -21.92
N PRO A 30 -6.14 -14.93 -21.70
CA PRO A 30 -7.37 -14.23 -21.37
C PRO A 30 -7.38 -13.70 -19.94
N VAL A 31 -8.26 -12.71 -19.67
CA VAL A 31 -8.58 -12.26 -18.31
C VAL A 31 -9.05 -13.46 -17.46
N GLY A 32 -8.55 -13.55 -16.22
CA GLY A 32 -8.81 -14.68 -15.31
C GLY A 32 -7.72 -15.76 -15.33
N THR A 33 -6.68 -15.63 -16.17
CA THR A 33 -5.53 -16.52 -16.15
C THR A 33 -4.82 -16.45 -14.79
N THR A 34 -4.70 -17.59 -14.12
CA THR A 34 -4.01 -17.70 -12.83
C THR A 34 -2.48 -17.63 -13.01
N LEU A 35 -1.75 -17.28 -11.93
CA LEU A 35 -0.28 -17.27 -11.96
C LEU A 35 0.31 -18.65 -12.33
N LYS A 36 -0.32 -19.76 -11.91
CA LYS A 36 0.10 -21.11 -12.26
C LYS A 36 -0.05 -21.41 -13.75
N GLN A 37 -1.17 -21.01 -14.34
CA GLN A 37 -1.38 -21.14 -15.80
C GLN A 37 -0.43 -20.24 -16.58
N ALA A 38 -0.24 -19.00 -16.12
CA ALA A 38 0.71 -18.07 -16.73
C ALA A 38 2.13 -18.63 -16.69
N GLN A 39 2.57 -19.23 -15.57
CA GLN A 39 3.87 -19.87 -15.44
C GLN A 39 4.10 -20.97 -16.50
N GLN A 40 3.08 -21.78 -16.73
CA GLN A 40 3.15 -22.83 -17.74
C GLN A 40 3.33 -22.23 -19.15
N ILE A 41 2.50 -21.24 -19.53
CA ILE A 41 2.58 -20.56 -20.84
C ILE A 41 3.95 -19.88 -21.02
N LEU A 42 4.43 -19.14 -20.01
CA LEU A 42 5.74 -18.48 -20.03
C LEU A 42 6.87 -19.48 -20.25
N ARG A 43 6.81 -20.67 -19.60
CA ARG A 43 7.78 -21.74 -19.74
C ARG A 43 7.74 -22.40 -21.12
N GLU A 44 6.56 -22.75 -21.61
CA GLU A 44 6.38 -23.41 -22.91
C GLU A 44 6.87 -22.55 -24.06
N HIS A 45 6.54 -21.25 -24.03
CA HIS A 45 6.92 -20.29 -25.06
C HIS A 45 8.27 -19.60 -24.81
N ARG A 46 8.95 -19.87 -23.70
CA ARG A 46 10.24 -19.27 -23.30
C ARG A 46 10.23 -17.75 -23.32
N ILE A 47 9.12 -17.17 -22.83
CA ILE A 47 8.92 -15.74 -22.70
C ILE A 47 8.89 -15.32 -21.22
N GLU A 48 9.17 -14.04 -20.94
CA GLU A 48 9.24 -13.50 -19.57
C GLU A 48 8.01 -12.66 -19.20
N LYS A 49 7.23 -12.29 -20.20
CA LYS A 49 6.08 -11.39 -20.04
C LYS A 49 4.91 -11.92 -20.86
N LEU A 50 3.76 -12.04 -20.20
CA LEU A 50 2.53 -12.56 -20.79
C LEU A 50 1.45 -11.46 -20.75
N PRO A 51 1.12 -10.82 -21.88
CA PRO A 51 0.01 -9.90 -21.95
C PRO A 51 -1.33 -10.61 -21.68
N ILE A 52 -2.16 -10.01 -20.84
CA ILE A 52 -3.52 -10.46 -20.58
C ILE A 52 -4.46 -9.62 -21.40
N VAL A 53 -5.27 -10.27 -22.23
CA VAL A 53 -6.14 -9.57 -23.18
C VAL A 53 -7.62 -9.88 -22.94
N GLY A 54 -8.44 -8.89 -23.25
CA GLY A 54 -9.90 -9.05 -23.27
C GLY A 54 -10.38 -9.85 -24.50
N LYS A 55 -11.67 -10.18 -24.54
CA LYS A 55 -12.30 -10.86 -25.70
C LYS A 55 -12.21 -10.05 -26.98
N ASP A 56 -12.11 -8.73 -26.87
CA ASP A 56 -11.95 -7.74 -27.92
C ASP A 56 -10.47 -7.55 -28.36
N GLY A 57 -9.54 -8.30 -27.78
CA GLY A 57 -8.10 -8.18 -28.03
C GLY A 57 -7.43 -7.00 -27.29
N SER A 58 -8.18 -6.21 -26.50
CA SER A 58 -7.62 -5.07 -25.75
C SER A 58 -6.74 -5.56 -24.60
N LEU A 59 -5.63 -4.88 -24.36
CA LEU A 59 -4.73 -5.16 -23.23
C LEU A 59 -5.43 -4.84 -21.91
N LYS A 60 -5.52 -5.83 -21.00
CA LYS A 60 -6.13 -5.72 -19.67
C LYS A 60 -5.12 -5.86 -18.53
N GLY A 61 -3.97 -6.45 -18.77
CA GLY A 61 -2.94 -6.65 -17.77
C GLY A 61 -1.69 -7.28 -18.33
N LEU A 62 -0.74 -7.52 -17.44
CA LEU A 62 0.54 -8.14 -17.75
C LEU A 62 0.96 -9.03 -16.59
N ILE A 63 1.30 -10.28 -16.86
CA ILE A 63 1.93 -11.18 -15.89
C ILE A 63 3.38 -11.40 -16.30
N THR A 64 4.29 -11.27 -15.38
CA THR A 64 5.73 -11.48 -15.62
C THR A 64 6.29 -12.61 -14.77
N ILE A 65 7.46 -13.15 -15.17
CA ILE A 65 8.19 -14.12 -14.34
C ILE A 65 8.48 -13.56 -12.94
N LYS A 66 8.80 -12.25 -12.85
CA LYS A 66 9.07 -11.60 -11.57
C LYS A 66 7.86 -11.59 -10.63
N ASP A 67 6.65 -11.48 -11.14
CA ASP A 67 5.43 -11.54 -10.32
C ASP A 67 5.27 -12.92 -9.69
N ILE A 68 5.57 -13.97 -10.48
CA ILE A 68 5.52 -15.35 -10.02
C ILE A 68 6.63 -15.63 -8.99
N GLU A 69 7.87 -15.25 -9.28
CA GLU A 69 9.02 -15.39 -8.37
C GLU A 69 8.75 -14.69 -7.04
N LYS A 70 8.25 -13.44 -7.07
CA LYS A 70 7.92 -12.68 -5.86
C LYS A 70 6.77 -13.29 -5.08
N SER A 71 5.79 -13.91 -5.72
CA SER A 71 4.70 -14.60 -5.03
C SER A 71 5.19 -15.84 -4.26
N VAL A 72 6.24 -16.51 -4.76
CA VAL A 72 6.89 -17.62 -4.08
C VAL A 72 7.83 -17.14 -2.98
N GLN A 73 8.60 -16.09 -3.25
CA GLN A 73 9.55 -15.50 -2.29
C GLN A 73 8.85 -14.82 -1.11
N TYR A 74 7.70 -14.20 -1.34
CA TYR A 74 6.92 -13.44 -0.35
C TYR A 74 5.48 -13.97 -0.25
N PRO A 75 5.27 -15.20 0.25
CA PRO A 75 3.95 -15.83 0.27
C PRO A 75 2.95 -15.11 1.20
N ASN A 76 3.47 -14.38 2.20
CA ASN A 76 2.65 -13.66 3.19
C ASN A 76 2.40 -12.19 2.82
N SER A 77 2.73 -11.75 1.59
CA SER A 77 2.41 -10.39 1.15
C SER A 77 0.91 -10.16 1.14
N ALA A 78 0.47 -9.03 1.71
CA ALA A 78 -0.93 -8.62 1.69
C ALA A 78 -1.36 -8.29 0.26
N ARG A 79 -2.43 -8.93 -0.20
CA ARG A 79 -2.97 -8.77 -1.56
C ARG A 79 -4.49 -8.64 -1.52
N ASP A 80 -5.01 -7.91 -2.49
CA ASP A 80 -6.44 -7.82 -2.72
C ASP A 80 -7.00 -9.06 -3.46
N ASP A 81 -8.31 -9.10 -3.66
CA ASP A 81 -9.01 -10.19 -4.36
C ASP A 81 -8.57 -10.35 -5.83
N LYS A 82 -7.93 -9.34 -6.40
CA LYS A 82 -7.36 -9.35 -7.76
C LYS A 82 -5.88 -9.76 -7.78
N GLY A 83 -5.31 -10.08 -6.61
CA GLY A 83 -3.91 -10.45 -6.44
C GLY A 83 -2.93 -9.26 -6.48
N ARG A 84 -3.40 -8.00 -6.45
CA ARG A 84 -2.55 -6.80 -6.36
C ARG A 84 -2.08 -6.60 -4.94
N LEU A 85 -0.87 -6.05 -4.76
CA LEU A 85 -0.38 -5.69 -3.43
C LEU A 85 -1.25 -4.59 -2.83
N ILE A 86 -1.61 -4.76 -1.57
CA ILE A 86 -2.24 -3.69 -0.78
C ILE A 86 -1.21 -2.61 -0.50
N CYS A 87 -1.54 -1.37 -0.85
CA CYS A 87 -0.66 -0.22 -0.75
C CYS A 87 -1.20 0.82 0.22
N GLY A 88 -0.34 1.29 1.12
CA GLY A 88 -0.64 2.37 2.04
C GLY A 88 0.16 3.64 1.75
N ALA A 89 -0.40 4.79 2.09
CA ALA A 89 0.28 6.08 1.99
C ALA A 89 0.22 6.88 3.30
N ALA A 90 1.35 7.47 3.68
CA ALA A 90 1.40 8.36 4.84
C ALA A 90 0.84 9.75 4.52
N ILE A 91 0.10 10.28 5.49
CA ILE A 91 -0.45 11.63 5.46
C ILE A 91 -0.16 12.34 6.79
N GLY A 92 -0.13 13.66 6.78
CA GLY A 92 -0.02 14.49 7.99
C GLY A 92 -1.34 15.19 8.29
N ALA A 93 -1.52 15.65 9.53
CA ALA A 93 -2.65 16.49 9.93
C ALA A 93 -2.43 17.96 9.49
N THR A 94 -2.36 18.18 8.17
CA THR A 94 -2.11 19.47 7.52
C THR A 94 -3.40 20.08 6.97
N LYS A 95 -3.37 21.37 6.60
CA LYS A 95 -4.55 22.07 6.08
C LYS A 95 -5.06 21.51 4.76
N ASP A 96 -4.18 20.96 3.94
CA ASP A 96 -4.41 20.38 2.62
C ASP A 96 -4.62 18.85 2.63
N VAL A 97 -4.78 18.26 3.81
CA VAL A 97 -4.87 16.79 3.96
C VAL A 97 -5.98 16.18 3.11
N LEU A 98 -7.15 16.82 3.01
CA LEU A 98 -8.26 16.28 2.23
C LEU A 98 -8.00 16.28 0.72
N ASP A 99 -7.23 17.23 0.20
CA ASP A 99 -6.85 17.27 -1.22
C ASP A 99 -5.82 16.17 -1.50
N ARG A 100 -4.86 15.97 -0.59
CA ARG A 100 -3.91 14.86 -0.66
C ARG A 100 -4.62 13.50 -0.60
N VAL A 101 -5.55 13.31 0.33
CA VAL A 101 -6.33 12.06 0.45
C VAL A 101 -7.17 11.83 -0.81
N ALA A 102 -7.81 12.86 -1.38
CA ALA A 102 -8.57 12.75 -2.62
C ALA A 102 -7.71 12.23 -3.78
N ALA A 103 -6.51 12.79 -3.97
CA ALA A 103 -5.58 12.33 -5.01
C ALA A 103 -5.09 10.88 -4.77
N LEU A 104 -4.89 10.48 -3.51
CA LEU A 104 -4.53 9.11 -3.16
C LEU A 104 -5.68 8.12 -3.45
N VAL A 105 -6.92 8.49 -3.14
CA VAL A 105 -8.11 7.69 -3.44
C VAL A 105 -8.31 7.56 -4.96
N GLU A 106 -8.12 8.63 -5.73
CA GLU A 106 -8.13 8.58 -7.19
C GLU A 106 -7.06 7.63 -7.74
N SER A 107 -5.90 7.57 -7.07
CA SER A 107 -4.80 6.63 -7.38
C SER A 107 -5.03 5.23 -6.83
N GLN A 108 -6.21 4.94 -6.27
CA GLN A 108 -6.59 3.62 -5.74
C GLN A 108 -5.71 3.15 -4.56
N VAL A 109 -5.40 4.05 -3.62
CA VAL A 109 -4.76 3.66 -2.36
C VAL A 109 -5.71 2.80 -1.53
N ASP A 110 -5.20 1.76 -0.88
CA ASP A 110 -6.01 0.86 -0.06
C ASP A 110 -6.15 1.37 1.39
N VAL A 111 -5.10 2.03 1.91
CA VAL A 111 -5.09 2.53 3.28
C VAL A 111 -4.28 3.81 3.40
N VAL A 112 -4.71 4.74 4.23
CA VAL A 112 -3.90 5.90 4.61
C VAL A 112 -3.45 5.80 6.06
N VAL A 113 -2.22 6.25 6.33
CA VAL A 113 -1.63 6.28 7.67
C VAL A 113 -1.48 7.74 8.07
N LEU A 114 -2.32 8.21 8.99
CA LEU A 114 -2.17 9.52 9.61
C LEU A 114 -1.07 9.42 10.68
N ASP A 115 0.15 9.79 10.29
CA ASP A 115 1.35 9.66 11.10
C ASP A 115 1.67 10.98 11.81
N SER A 116 1.74 10.93 13.14
CA SER A 116 2.02 12.08 13.99
C SER A 116 2.90 11.69 15.18
N ALA A 117 3.80 12.58 15.56
CA ALA A 117 4.58 12.42 16.80
C ALA A 117 3.70 12.43 18.06
N HIS A 118 2.49 13.00 17.98
CA HIS A 118 1.51 13.03 19.05
C HIS A 118 0.09 12.84 18.49
N GLY A 119 -0.33 11.57 18.41
CA GLY A 119 -1.63 11.19 17.85
C GLY A 119 -2.83 11.66 18.70
N HIS A 120 -2.65 11.82 20.00
CA HIS A 120 -3.68 12.31 20.92
C HIS A 120 -3.77 13.84 20.93
N SER A 121 -3.81 14.47 19.78
CA SER A 121 -4.04 15.90 19.65
C SER A 121 -5.37 16.18 18.97
N ALA A 122 -6.04 17.29 19.35
CA ALA A 122 -7.30 17.69 18.78
C ALA A 122 -7.25 17.82 17.25
N ASN A 123 -6.08 18.21 16.69
CA ASN A 123 -5.90 18.30 15.25
C ASN A 123 -5.89 16.94 14.56
N VAL A 124 -5.23 15.94 15.15
CA VAL A 124 -5.19 14.57 14.60
C VAL A 124 -6.57 13.93 14.69
N ILE A 125 -7.24 14.00 15.84
CA ILE A 125 -8.58 13.43 16.05
C ILE A 125 -9.57 14.03 15.03
N ARG A 126 -9.61 15.37 14.90
CA ARG A 126 -10.43 16.05 13.90
C ARG A 126 -10.10 15.66 12.48
N THR A 127 -8.81 15.44 12.16
CA THR A 127 -8.40 15.01 10.82
C THR A 127 -8.91 13.62 10.48
N VAL A 128 -8.90 12.67 11.43
CA VAL A 128 -9.51 11.34 11.25
C VAL A 128 -11.00 11.48 10.93
N ASP A 129 -11.73 12.22 11.75
CA ASP A 129 -13.17 12.47 11.57
C ASP A 129 -13.48 13.10 10.20
N MET A 130 -12.71 14.11 9.78
CA MET A 130 -12.86 14.77 8.47
C MET A 130 -12.62 13.79 7.31
N ILE A 131 -11.60 12.93 7.41
CA ILE A 131 -11.30 11.94 6.37
C ILE A 131 -12.42 10.91 6.28
N LYS A 132 -12.82 10.32 7.42
CA LYS A 132 -13.88 9.30 7.46
C LYS A 132 -15.24 9.87 7.04
N SER A 133 -15.53 11.12 7.36
CA SER A 133 -16.76 11.80 6.89
C SER A 133 -16.80 11.98 5.37
N LYS A 134 -15.65 12.26 4.72
CA LYS A 134 -15.56 12.49 3.27
C LYS A 134 -15.31 11.20 2.48
N PHE A 135 -14.59 10.24 3.05
CA PHE A 135 -14.19 8.97 2.44
C PHE A 135 -14.51 7.81 3.40
N PRO A 136 -15.78 7.46 3.62
CA PRO A 136 -16.20 6.49 4.65
C PRO A 136 -15.60 5.09 4.43
N ASP A 137 -15.38 4.68 3.19
CA ASP A 137 -14.86 3.36 2.82
C ASP A 137 -13.33 3.27 2.90
N LEU A 138 -12.62 4.41 2.98
CA LEU A 138 -11.17 4.43 3.06
C LEU A 138 -10.70 3.96 4.43
N GLN A 139 -9.77 3.01 4.46
CA GLN A 139 -9.15 2.56 5.69
C GLN A 139 -8.15 3.59 6.21
N VAL A 140 -8.27 3.95 7.49
CA VAL A 140 -7.44 4.97 8.16
C VAL A 140 -6.75 4.36 9.37
N ILE A 141 -5.42 4.27 9.31
CA ILE A 141 -4.57 3.97 10.47
C ILE A 141 -4.15 5.31 11.07
N ALA A 142 -4.38 5.52 12.37
CA ALA A 142 -4.02 6.76 13.04
C ALA A 142 -3.06 6.54 14.21
N GLY A 143 -2.11 7.43 14.39
CA GLY A 143 -1.14 7.40 15.50
C GLY A 143 -0.05 8.48 15.39
N ASN A 144 1.00 8.39 16.23
CA ASN A 144 1.19 7.36 17.25
C ASN A 144 0.60 7.78 18.59
N VAL A 145 0.14 6.80 19.33
CA VAL A 145 -0.37 6.96 20.69
C VAL A 145 0.29 5.94 21.63
N ALA A 146 0.12 6.12 22.95
CA ALA A 146 0.70 5.22 23.96
C ALA A 146 -0.22 4.98 25.16
N THR A 147 -1.50 5.39 25.06
CA THR A 147 -2.47 5.23 26.16
C THR A 147 -3.82 4.75 25.64
N GLY A 148 -4.56 4.01 26.47
CA GLY A 148 -5.91 3.53 26.16
C GLY A 148 -6.88 4.67 25.86
N ALA A 149 -6.82 5.77 26.62
CA ALA A 149 -7.68 6.94 26.38
C ALA A 149 -7.47 7.54 24.98
N ALA A 150 -6.20 7.70 24.55
CA ALA A 150 -5.87 8.19 23.22
C ALA A 150 -6.35 7.23 22.11
N THR A 151 -6.21 5.93 22.35
CA THR A 151 -6.70 4.88 21.46
C THR A 151 -8.22 4.98 21.26
N GLU A 152 -8.95 5.10 22.38
CA GLU A 152 -10.41 5.20 22.38
C GLU A 152 -10.89 6.46 21.62
N ASP A 153 -10.23 7.60 21.81
CA ASP A 153 -10.60 8.84 21.12
C ASP A 153 -10.35 8.78 19.60
N LEU A 154 -9.26 8.13 19.16
CA LEU A 154 -9.03 7.89 17.73
C LEU A 154 -10.05 6.92 17.12
N ILE A 155 -10.43 5.87 17.83
CA ILE A 155 -11.45 4.92 17.40
C ILE A 155 -12.81 5.63 17.27
N LYS A 156 -13.20 6.44 18.26
CA LYS A 156 -14.44 7.23 18.20
C LYS A 156 -14.47 8.24 17.05
N ALA A 157 -13.30 8.73 16.65
CA ALA A 157 -13.15 9.57 15.45
C ALA A 157 -13.23 8.79 14.14
N GLY A 158 -13.25 7.46 14.18
CA GLY A 158 -13.43 6.59 13.03
C GLY A 158 -12.15 5.93 12.51
N ALA A 159 -11.06 5.89 13.28
CA ALA A 159 -9.86 5.14 12.89
C ALA A 159 -10.15 3.64 12.79
N ASP A 160 -9.72 3.01 11.70
CA ASP A 160 -9.86 1.58 11.44
C ASP A 160 -8.73 0.75 12.06
N ALA A 161 -7.61 1.39 12.41
CA ALA A 161 -6.55 0.82 13.22
C ALA A 161 -5.78 1.93 13.94
N VAL A 162 -5.14 1.58 15.08
CA VAL A 162 -4.37 2.53 15.88
C VAL A 162 -2.91 2.12 15.95
N LYS A 163 -2.00 3.05 15.61
CA LYS A 163 -0.55 2.83 15.66
C LYS A 163 0.00 3.25 17.02
N VAL A 164 0.66 2.31 17.72
CA VAL A 164 1.08 2.44 19.11
C VAL A 164 2.59 2.55 19.23
N GLY A 165 3.04 3.52 20.01
CA GLY A 165 4.44 3.68 20.40
C GLY A 165 4.88 5.14 20.39
N ILE A 166 5.32 5.65 21.54
CA ILE A 166 5.90 6.97 21.76
C ILE A 166 7.25 6.81 22.44
N GLY A 167 8.33 7.13 21.74
CA GLY A 167 9.68 7.13 22.28
C GLY A 167 10.41 5.79 22.47
N PRO A 168 9.89 4.59 22.13
CA PRO A 168 10.54 3.33 22.45
C PRO A 168 11.68 2.95 21.51
N GLY A 169 11.75 3.54 20.32
CA GLY A 169 12.75 3.19 19.30
C GLY A 169 14.20 3.40 19.78
N SER A 170 15.11 2.52 19.37
CA SER A 170 16.53 2.61 19.73
C SER A 170 17.20 3.90 19.22
N ILE A 171 16.72 4.42 18.10
CA ILE A 171 17.20 5.67 17.47
C ILE A 171 16.31 6.88 17.83
N CYS A 172 15.26 6.70 18.63
CA CYS A 172 14.32 7.76 18.95
C CYS A 172 14.92 8.75 19.95
N THR A 173 14.95 10.03 19.56
CA THR A 173 15.47 11.13 20.39
C THR A 173 14.41 11.79 21.27
N THR A 174 13.13 11.45 21.13
CA THR A 174 12.00 12.06 21.87
C THR A 174 12.21 11.99 23.39
N ARG A 175 12.69 10.86 23.90
CA ARG A 175 12.98 10.69 25.33
C ARG A 175 14.08 11.62 25.83
N ILE A 176 15.09 11.90 25.00
CA ILE A 176 16.23 12.74 25.34
C ILE A 176 15.86 14.21 25.22
N ILE A 177 15.20 14.59 24.14
CA ILE A 177 14.90 16.00 23.83
C ILE A 177 13.67 16.51 24.59
N ALA A 178 12.60 15.69 24.68
CA ALA A 178 11.32 16.09 25.27
C ALA A 178 11.05 15.44 26.64
N GLY A 179 11.84 14.45 27.03
CA GLY A 179 11.59 13.67 28.24
C GLY A 179 10.33 12.80 28.18
N ILE A 180 9.82 12.55 26.96
CA ILE A 180 8.54 11.83 26.75
C ILE A 180 8.83 10.46 26.13
N GLY A 181 8.18 9.45 26.70
CA GLY A 181 8.25 8.09 26.22
C GLY A 181 7.51 7.12 27.14
N VAL A 182 6.97 6.07 26.54
CA VAL A 182 6.30 4.99 27.27
C VAL A 182 6.95 3.67 26.84
N PRO A 183 7.26 2.76 27.78
CA PRO A 183 7.74 1.42 27.46
C PRO A 183 6.77 0.74 26.49
N GLN A 184 7.28 0.14 25.41
CA GLN A 184 6.43 -0.32 24.31
C GLN A 184 5.41 -1.39 24.75
N ILE A 185 5.82 -2.35 25.56
CA ILE A 185 4.91 -3.40 26.04
C ILE A 185 3.78 -2.80 26.87
N SER A 186 4.08 -1.85 27.77
CA SER A 186 3.05 -1.17 28.57
C SER A 186 2.07 -0.38 27.68
N ALA A 187 2.60 0.33 26.66
CA ALA A 187 1.75 1.05 25.72
C ALA A 187 0.85 0.10 24.91
N VAL A 188 1.39 -1.04 24.46
CA VAL A 188 0.62 -2.04 23.71
C VAL A 188 -0.49 -2.62 24.59
N MET A 189 -0.20 -2.98 25.85
CA MET A 189 -1.21 -3.54 26.76
C MET A 189 -2.36 -2.55 27.02
N ASP A 190 -2.03 -1.30 27.34
CA ASP A 190 -3.02 -0.27 27.64
C ASP A 190 -3.87 0.07 26.40
N CYS A 191 -3.25 0.23 25.24
CA CYS A 191 -3.94 0.51 23.98
C CYS A 191 -4.79 -0.69 23.51
N TYR A 192 -4.28 -1.93 23.69
CA TYR A 192 -5.02 -3.14 23.32
C TYR A 192 -6.29 -3.31 24.16
N GLU A 193 -6.20 -3.13 25.48
CA GLU A 193 -7.36 -3.22 26.37
C GLU A 193 -8.49 -2.23 25.97
N ALA A 194 -8.12 -1.05 25.51
CA ALA A 194 -9.06 -0.07 25.00
C ALA A 194 -9.64 -0.47 23.61
N ALA A 195 -8.78 -0.88 22.68
CA ALA A 195 -9.15 -1.19 21.30
C ALA A 195 -10.00 -2.48 21.17
N ASP A 196 -9.72 -3.49 22.00
CA ASP A 196 -10.40 -4.79 22.00
C ASP A 196 -11.91 -4.65 22.21
N LYS A 197 -12.34 -3.67 23.02
CA LYS A 197 -13.76 -3.36 23.27
C LYS A 197 -14.51 -2.95 22.00
N TYR A 198 -13.80 -2.45 21.01
CA TYR A 198 -14.34 -1.99 19.73
C TYR A 198 -14.02 -2.94 18.55
N GLY A 199 -13.25 -4.00 18.81
CA GLY A 199 -12.79 -4.90 17.75
C GLY A 199 -11.82 -4.25 16.78
N ILE A 200 -11.14 -3.16 17.15
CA ILE A 200 -10.22 -2.41 16.30
C ILE A 200 -8.78 -2.90 16.52
N PRO A 201 -8.03 -3.25 15.47
CA PRO A 201 -6.65 -3.69 15.60
C PRO A 201 -5.71 -2.56 16.02
N ILE A 202 -4.65 -2.92 16.77
CA ILE A 202 -3.52 -2.04 17.04
C ILE A 202 -2.28 -2.53 16.28
N ILE A 203 -1.40 -1.59 15.97
CA ILE A 203 -0.13 -1.81 15.27
C ILE A 203 0.99 -1.29 16.18
N ALA A 204 1.89 -2.20 16.59
CA ALA A 204 2.99 -1.90 17.50
C ALA A 204 4.34 -1.80 16.77
#